data_428e8a7f25bbf626ce9f5abcafddb52a
#
_entry.id   428e8a7f25bbf626ce9f5abcafddb52a
#
_cell.length_a   1.000
_cell.length_b   1.000
_cell.length_c   1.000
_cell.angle_alpha   90.00
_cell.angle_beta   90.00
_cell.angle_gamma   90.00
#
_symmetry.space_group_name_H-M   'P 1'
#
loop_
_entity.id
_entity.type
_entity.pdbx_description
1 polymer ?
#
loop_
_entity_poly.entity_id
_entity_poly.type
_entity_poly.pdbx_seq_one_letter_code
_entity_poly.pdbx_strand_id
1 'polypeptide(L)'
;MQAAISSLLFKSHPLGGVVDLARDIGVSWLEVWTEHFWRDDDGRLLERLRKSGLDLSVHGPIGDLNITSSNRGIREESLRQVLHGVEEAAKMGARVITVHPGYLTGRQDGPESIRDLQVEGLTRIARRGKEVGILVAMETMEKRSKEVVIHPEIANEILAAVNMENFGVTFDVSHAHTVMDVVQFIRALRKINHIHISDTKSGKVHVLMGEGEIAFGPVLQALKQKYDGALVIEGWNPKDEMGMVQKSTAFLRAQLASL
;
A
#
# COMPACT_ATOMS: atom_id res chain seq x y z
N MET A 1 9.34 -3.53 -14.17
CA MET A 1 8.57 -3.95 -12.95
C MET A 1 9.16 -5.24 -12.39
N GLN A 2 9.09 -5.45 -11.07
CA GLN A 2 9.61 -6.65 -10.40
C GLN A 2 8.66 -7.11 -9.30
N ALA A 3 8.64 -8.42 -9.01
CA ALA A 3 7.85 -8.97 -7.92
C ALA A 3 8.46 -8.61 -6.57
N ALA A 4 7.64 -8.17 -5.65
CA ALA A 4 7.97 -7.83 -4.27
C ALA A 4 6.94 -8.44 -3.31
N ILE A 5 7.23 -8.46 -2.04
CA ILE A 5 6.33 -9.01 -1.02
C ILE A 5 6.10 -8.02 0.11
N SER A 6 4.91 -8.06 0.68
CA SER A 6 4.59 -7.37 1.94
C SER A 6 4.91 -8.26 3.13
N SER A 7 5.43 -7.67 4.21
CA SER A 7 5.64 -8.37 5.48
C SER A 7 4.33 -8.87 6.12
N LEU A 8 3.18 -8.33 5.69
CA LEU A 8 1.86 -8.81 6.09
C LEU A 8 1.63 -10.28 5.72
N LEU A 9 2.20 -10.74 4.60
CA LEU A 9 2.13 -12.15 4.16
C LEU A 9 2.69 -13.12 5.20
N PHE A 10 3.59 -12.65 6.05
CA PHE A 10 4.24 -13.38 7.13
C PHE A 10 3.94 -12.77 8.51
N LYS A 11 2.72 -12.33 8.71
CA LYS A 11 2.30 -11.64 9.93
C LYS A 11 2.55 -12.46 11.22
N SER A 12 2.55 -13.80 11.13
CA SER A 12 2.81 -14.67 12.27
C SER A 12 4.31 -14.84 12.60
N HIS A 13 5.21 -14.43 11.70
CA HIS A 13 6.66 -14.55 11.87
C HIS A 13 7.23 -13.26 12.50
N PRO A 14 8.35 -13.34 13.21
CA PRO A 14 9.12 -12.16 13.57
C PRO A 14 9.63 -11.44 12.32
N LEU A 15 9.51 -10.10 12.26
CA LEU A 15 9.89 -9.30 11.08
C LEU A 15 11.36 -9.50 10.69
N GLY A 16 12.25 -9.67 11.67
CA GLY A 16 13.64 -10.00 11.39
C GLY A 16 13.79 -11.30 10.59
N GLY A 17 12.96 -12.32 10.86
CA GLY A 17 12.93 -13.56 10.07
C GLY A 17 12.33 -13.36 8.68
N VAL A 18 11.36 -12.45 8.53
CA VAL A 18 10.78 -12.12 7.21
C VAL A 18 11.82 -11.54 6.26
N VAL A 19 12.80 -10.80 6.76
CA VAL A 19 13.92 -10.30 5.95
C VAL A 19 14.71 -11.45 5.32
N ASP A 20 14.97 -12.51 6.08
CA ASP A 20 15.69 -13.68 5.57
C ASP A 20 14.82 -14.46 4.58
N LEU A 21 13.54 -14.67 4.91
CA LEU A 21 12.57 -15.31 4.00
C LEU A 21 12.44 -14.57 2.66
N ALA A 22 12.43 -13.24 2.67
CA ALA A 22 12.38 -12.45 1.43
C ALA A 22 13.61 -12.74 0.53
N ARG A 23 14.79 -12.86 1.13
CA ARG A 23 16.02 -13.24 0.40
C ARG A 23 15.96 -14.66 -0.14
N ASP A 24 15.50 -15.62 0.67
CA ASP A 24 15.39 -17.04 0.28
C ASP A 24 14.38 -17.23 -0.87
N ILE A 25 13.29 -16.44 -0.88
CA ILE A 25 12.32 -16.40 -1.99
C ILE A 25 12.93 -15.71 -3.22
N GLY A 26 14.01 -14.97 -3.06
CA GLY A 26 14.72 -14.27 -4.13
C GLY A 26 14.00 -13.02 -4.62
N VAL A 27 13.25 -12.30 -3.75
CA VAL A 27 12.77 -10.96 -4.04
C VAL A 27 13.80 -9.93 -3.62
N SER A 28 13.87 -8.83 -4.36
CA SER A 28 14.80 -7.72 -4.08
C SER A 28 14.13 -6.56 -3.34
N TRP A 29 12.82 -6.65 -3.09
CA TRP A 29 12.05 -5.60 -2.46
C TRP A 29 11.11 -6.18 -1.39
N LEU A 30 11.11 -5.55 -0.22
CA LEU A 30 10.22 -5.87 0.90
C LEU A 30 9.42 -4.63 1.32
N GLU A 31 8.11 -4.77 1.40
CA GLU A 31 7.28 -3.79 2.09
C GLU A 31 7.14 -4.16 3.56
N VAL A 32 7.49 -3.22 4.43
CA VAL A 32 7.41 -3.37 5.88
C VAL A 32 6.11 -2.74 6.37
N TRP A 33 5.26 -3.51 7.01
CA TRP A 33 4.10 -2.98 7.76
C TRP A 33 4.54 -2.33 9.05
N THR A 34 4.11 -1.11 9.30
CA THR A 34 4.51 -0.33 10.47
C THR A 34 4.15 -1.03 11.78
N GLU A 35 2.95 -1.63 11.89
CA GLU A 35 2.55 -2.38 13.08
C GLU A 35 3.39 -3.66 13.28
N HIS A 36 3.85 -4.28 12.18
CA HIS A 36 4.75 -5.42 12.27
C HIS A 36 6.12 -4.99 12.81
N PHE A 37 6.64 -3.85 12.33
CA PHE A 37 7.87 -3.26 12.84
C PHE A 37 7.74 -2.87 14.31
N TRP A 38 6.69 -2.14 14.69
CA TRP A 38 6.48 -1.70 16.08
C TRP A 38 6.33 -2.87 17.06
N ARG A 39 5.68 -3.96 16.62
CA ARG A 39 5.54 -5.18 17.44
C ARG A 39 6.88 -5.82 17.76
N ASP A 40 7.80 -5.84 16.80
CA ASP A 40 9.00 -6.68 16.83
C ASP A 40 10.30 -5.88 17.02
N ASP A 41 10.24 -4.55 17.11
CA ASP A 41 11.44 -3.73 17.26
C ASP A 41 12.11 -3.93 18.63
N ASP A 42 13.27 -4.53 18.58
CA ASP A 42 14.16 -4.80 19.72
C ASP A 42 15.34 -3.81 19.80
N GLY A 43 15.27 -2.70 19.08
CA GLY A 43 16.32 -1.70 18.93
C GLY A 43 17.43 -2.08 17.92
N ARG A 44 17.39 -3.27 17.33
CA ARG A 44 18.34 -3.76 16.30
C ARG A 44 17.68 -3.96 14.95
N LEU A 45 16.34 -4.05 14.94
CA LEU A 45 15.58 -4.38 13.75
C LEU A 45 15.73 -3.32 12.66
N LEU A 46 15.78 -2.04 13.03
CA LEU A 46 16.02 -0.94 12.11
C LEU A 46 17.35 -1.11 11.35
N GLU A 47 18.43 -1.44 12.08
CA GLU A 47 19.74 -1.67 11.47
C GLU A 47 19.72 -2.90 10.56
N ARG A 48 19.04 -3.97 10.97
CA ARG A 48 18.90 -5.19 10.17
C ARG A 48 18.16 -4.91 8.86
N LEU A 49 17.08 -4.14 8.88
CA LEU A 49 16.36 -3.71 7.68
C LEU A 49 17.27 -2.90 6.75
N ARG A 50 17.96 -1.89 7.26
CA ARG A 50 18.89 -1.06 6.48
C ARG A 50 20.04 -1.85 5.84
N LYS A 51 20.55 -2.87 6.53
CA LYS A 51 21.65 -3.74 6.05
C LYS A 51 21.13 -4.94 5.28
N SER A 52 19.83 -5.08 5.07
CA SER A 52 19.23 -6.24 4.42
C SER A 52 19.70 -6.43 2.98
N GLY A 53 20.08 -5.37 2.28
CA GLY A 53 20.34 -5.37 0.83
C GLY A 53 19.05 -5.38 0.01
N LEU A 54 17.88 -5.33 0.65
CA LEU A 54 16.58 -5.21 -0.01
C LEU A 54 16.23 -3.73 -0.23
N ASP A 55 15.60 -3.42 -1.33
CA ASP A 55 14.86 -2.17 -1.46
C ASP A 55 13.63 -2.24 -0.55
N LEU A 56 13.31 -1.13 0.10
CA LEU A 56 12.22 -1.08 1.09
C LEU A 56 11.12 -0.11 0.68
N SER A 57 9.88 -0.51 0.91
CA SER A 57 8.72 0.36 1.08
C SER A 57 8.11 0.12 2.45
N VAL A 58 7.24 1.02 2.88
CA VAL A 58 6.55 0.89 4.17
C VAL A 58 5.05 1.04 3.94
N HIS A 59 4.27 0.16 4.54
CA HIS A 59 2.85 0.39 4.75
C HIS A 59 2.67 1.14 6.07
N GLY A 60 2.14 2.36 6.01
CA GLY A 60 1.87 3.18 7.18
C GLY A 60 0.87 2.52 8.13
N PRO A 61 0.81 2.95 9.39
CA PRO A 61 -0.09 2.34 10.37
C PRO A 61 -1.55 2.60 10.02
N ILE A 62 -2.39 1.58 10.22
CA ILE A 62 -3.83 1.61 9.90
C ILE A 62 -4.74 1.17 11.05
N GLY A 63 -4.19 0.41 12.03
CA GLY A 63 -4.98 -0.19 13.10
C GLY A 63 -5.74 0.86 13.92
N ASP A 64 -7.08 0.87 13.82
CA ASP A 64 -7.99 1.82 14.49
C ASP A 64 -7.72 3.31 14.20
N LEU A 65 -7.01 3.62 13.11
CA LEU A 65 -6.66 4.99 12.74
C LEU A 65 -7.60 5.52 11.66
N ASN A 66 -7.99 6.79 11.82
CA ASN A 66 -8.76 7.51 10.80
C ASN A 66 -8.37 8.99 10.78
N ILE A 67 -7.56 9.38 9.80
CA ILE A 67 -7.09 10.76 9.63
C ILE A 67 -8.21 11.74 9.24
N THR A 68 -9.42 11.24 8.98
CA THR A 68 -10.61 12.03 8.65
C THR A 68 -11.72 11.86 9.69
N SER A 69 -11.41 11.32 10.87
CA SER A 69 -12.40 11.14 11.94
C SER A 69 -13.07 12.47 12.30
N SER A 70 -14.40 12.46 12.44
CA SER A 70 -15.16 13.61 12.96
C SER A 70 -14.78 13.92 14.42
N ASN A 71 -14.31 12.92 15.17
CA ASN A 71 -13.71 13.12 16.48
C ASN A 71 -12.29 13.68 16.32
N ARG A 72 -12.11 14.96 16.70
CA ARG A 72 -10.83 15.65 16.59
C ARG A 72 -9.69 14.93 17.32
N GLY A 73 -9.92 14.37 18.50
CA GLY A 73 -8.89 13.67 19.27
C GLY A 73 -8.38 12.42 18.55
N ILE A 74 -9.30 11.61 17.99
CA ILE A 74 -8.95 10.44 17.18
C ILE A 74 -8.20 10.87 15.91
N ARG A 75 -8.67 11.91 15.23
CA ARG A 75 -8.06 12.41 14.00
C ARG A 75 -6.62 12.89 14.24
N GLU A 76 -6.38 13.71 15.27
CA GLU A 76 -5.04 14.21 15.56
C GLU A 76 -4.08 13.09 16.01
N GLU A 77 -4.57 12.12 16.80
CA GLU A 77 -3.77 10.96 17.17
C GLU A 77 -3.45 10.07 15.96
N SER A 78 -4.42 9.85 15.07
CA SER A 78 -4.20 9.12 13.82
C SER A 78 -3.12 9.80 12.97
N LEU A 79 -3.21 11.13 12.80
CA LEU A 79 -2.20 11.90 12.07
C LEU A 79 -0.82 11.81 12.74
N ARG A 80 -0.76 11.89 14.08
CA ARG A 80 0.50 11.77 14.82
C ARG A 80 1.16 10.41 14.56
N GLN A 81 0.40 9.32 14.59
CA GLN A 81 0.93 7.97 14.34
C GLN A 81 1.37 7.79 12.89
N VAL A 82 0.60 8.27 11.92
CA VAL A 82 0.99 8.21 10.49
C VAL A 82 2.26 9.03 10.24
N LEU A 83 2.38 10.23 10.81
CA LEU A 83 3.59 11.05 10.71
C LEU A 83 4.80 10.36 11.34
N HIS A 84 4.62 9.68 12.47
CA HIS A 84 5.67 8.85 13.06
C HIS A 84 6.08 7.70 12.13
N GLY A 85 5.11 7.04 11.49
CA GLY A 85 5.38 6.02 10.45
C GLY A 85 6.20 6.56 9.28
N VAL A 86 5.96 7.81 8.83
CA VAL A 86 6.77 8.47 7.81
C VAL A 86 8.22 8.63 8.26
N GLU A 87 8.44 9.01 9.52
CA GLU A 87 9.80 9.16 10.08
C GLU A 87 10.53 7.82 10.18
N GLU A 88 9.84 6.77 10.64
CA GLU A 88 10.40 5.42 10.70
C GLU A 88 10.72 4.88 9.30
N ALA A 89 9.85 5.09 8.32
CA ALA A 89 10.10 4.72 6.94
C ALA A 89 11.38 5.38 6.38
N ALA A 90 11.56 6.67 6.64
CA ALA A 90 12.78 7.38 6.24
C ALA A 90 14.03 6.83 6.96
N LYS A 91 13.94 6.52 8.26
CA LYS A 91 15.04 5.90 9.02
C LYS A 91 15.39 4.51 8.48
N MET A 92 14.41 3.73 8.01
CA MET A 92 14.62 2.43 7.36
C MET A 92 15.34 2.58 6.01
N GLY A 93 15.32 3.76 5.40
CA GLY A 93 15.79 3.99 4.03
C GLY A 93 14.76 3.56 2.98
N ALA A 94 13.48 3.52 3.35
CA ALA A 94 12.41 3.18 2.43
C ALA A 94 12.24 4.25 1.34
N ARG A 95 11.84 3.84 0.14
CA ARG A 95 11.63 4.74 -1.00
C ARG A 95 10.26 5.42 -0.97
N VAL A 96 9.26 4.72 -0.46
CA VAL A 96 7.86 5.16 -0.42
C VAL A 96 7.15 4.63 0.81
N ILE A 97 6.22 5.41 1.33
CA ILE A 97 5.26 4.97 2.34
C ILE A 97 3.84 5.04 1.77
N THR A 98 3.11 3.93 1.87
CA THR A 98 1.68 3.85 1.62
C THR A 98 0.91 4.38 2.82
N VAL A 99 -0.11 5.21 2.60
CA VAL A 99 -0.98 5.74 3.65
C VAL A 99 -2.45 5.62 3.25
N HIS A 100 -3.30 5.21 4.17
CA HIS A 100 -4.74 5.21 3.93
C HIS A 100 -5.31 6.64 3.89
N PRO A 101 -6.27 6.90 2.99
CA PRO A 101 -6.81 8.25 2.78
C PRO A 101 -7.77 8.73 3.88
N GLY A 102 -8.04 7.90 4.89
CA GLY A 102 -9.14 8.10 5.82
C GLY A 102 -10.48 7.64 5.24
N TYR A 103 -11.48 7.52 6.09
CA TYR A 103 -12.80 6.97 5.76
C TYR A 103 -13.91 7.69 6.54
N LEU A 104 -15.18 7.52 6.10
CA LEU A 104 -16.35 8.12 6.74
C LEU A 104 -16.50 7.61 8.18
N THR A 105 -16.69 8.53 9.14
CA THR A 105 -16.96 8.15 10.53
C THR A 105 -18.34 7.50 10.63
N GLY A 106 -19.36 8.11 10.06
CA GLY A 106 -20.73 7.63 9.99
C GLY A 106 -21.08 7.11 8.60
N ARG A 107 -21.94 6.09 8.51
CA ARG A 107 -22.45 5.59 7.21
C ARG A 107 -23.40 6.57 6.51
N GLN A 108 -23.90 7.57 7.24
CA GLN A 108 -24.81 8.60 6.74
C GLN A 108 -24.06 9.83 6.20
N ASP A 109 -22.75 9.90 6.46
CA ASP A 109 -21.92 11.01 6.00
C ASP A 109 -21.64 10.83 4.48
N GLY A 110 -21.68 11.93 3.73
CA GLY A 110 -21.29 11.93 2.32
C GLY A 110 -19.77 12.09 2.17
N PRO A 111 -19.20 11.67 1.02
CA PRO A 111 -17.75 11.83 0.73
C PRO A 111 -17.27 13.30 0.88
N GLU A 112 -18.13 14.26 0.58
CA GLU A 112 -17.82 15.68 0.65
C GLU A 112 -17.51 16.13 2.08
N SER A 113 -18.13 15.47 3.09
CA SER A 113 -17.99 15.84 4.50
C SER A 113 -16.58 15.68 5.04
N ILE A 114 -15.76 14.82 4.39
CA ILE A 114 -14.39 14.56 4.84
C ILE A 114 -13.33 15.06 3.87
N ARG A 115 -13.71 15.63 2.71
CA ARG A 115 -12.77 16.02 1.65
C ARG A 115 -11.71 17.01 2.16
N ASP A 116 -12.10 18.04 2.86
CA ASP A 116 -11.17 19.05 3.40
C ASP A 116 -10.21 18.41 4.42
N LEU A 117 -10.71 17.52 5.27
CA LEU A 117 -9.90 16.77 6.23
C LEU A 117 -8.92 15.81 5.54
N GLN A 118 -9.33 15.15 4.44
CA GLN A 118 -8.44 14.32 3.63
C GLN A 118 -7.29 15.16 3.06
N VAL A 119 -7.62 16.28 2.40
CA VAL A 119 -6.62 17.15 1.77
C VAL A 119 -5.68 17.73 2.82
N GLU A 120 -6.20 18.23 3.96
CA GLU A 120 -5.40 18.74 5.05
C GLU A 120 -4.45 17.68 5.61
N GLY A 121 -4.97 16.52 6.00
CA GLY A 121 -4.20 15.42 6.58
C GLY A 121 -3.12 14.91 5.63
N LEU A 122 -3.49 14.61 4.39
CA LEU A 122 -2.56 14.11 3.37
C LEU A 122 -1.51 15.17 2.99
N THR A 123 -1.85 16.46 3.00
CA THR A 123 -0.87 17.55 2.78
C THR A 123 0.15 17.60 3.91
N ARG A 124 -0.27 17.44 5.17
CA ARG A 124 0.65 17.37 6.33
C ARG A 124 1.59 16.17 6.21
N ILE A 125 1.06 15.01 5.83
CA ILE A 125 1.84 13.77 5.64
C ILE A 125 2.82 13.93 4.48
N ALA A 126 2.37 14.44 3.33
CA ALA A 126 3.22 14.66 2.16
C ALA A 126 4.33 15.69 2.43
N ARG A 127 4.04 16.75 3.18
CA ARG A 127 5.03 17.75 3.61
C ARG A 127 6.11 17.10 4.48
N ARG A 128 5.69 16.30 5.46
CA ARG A 128 6.66 15.58 6.30
C ARG A 128 7.49 14.61 5.48
N GLY A 129 6.89 13.86 4.55
CA GLY A 129 7.61 12.98 3.63
C GLY A 129 8.66 13.73 2.80
N LYS A 130 8.33 14.94 2.30
CA LYS A 130 9.28 15.80 1.59
C LYS A 130 10.46 16.22 2.46
N GLU A 131 10.21 16.60 3.71
CA GLU A 131 11.24 17.01 4.67
C GLU A 131 12.26 15.89 4.96
N VAL A 132 11.80 14.65 5.00
CA VAL A 132 12.65 13.47 5.30
C VAL A 132 13.07 12.69 4.05
N GLY A 133 12.73 13.17 2.86
CA GLY A 133 13.19 12.63 1.58
C GLY A 133 12.48 11.34 1.12
N ILE A 134 11.23 11.10 1.52
CA ILE A 134 10.46 9.92 1.14
C ILE A 134 9.26 10.26 0.25
N LEU A 135 8.91 9.38 -0.68
CA LEU A 135 7.64 9.47 -1.42
C LEU A 135 6.49 9.05 -0.51
N VAL A 136 5.37 9.75 -0.61
CA VAL A 136 4.11 9.39 0.05
C VAL A 136 3.11 8.95 -1.02
N ALA A 137 2.46 7.84 -0.80
CA ALA A 137 1.48 7.29 -1.73
C ALA A 137 0.15 6.99 -1.00
N MET A 138 -0.90 7.69 -1.39
CA MET A 138 -2.25 7.46 -0.89
C MET A 138 -2.84 6.23 -1.56
N GLU A 139 -3.38 5.30 -0.78
CA GLU A 139 -3.93 4.06 -1.33
C GLU A 139 -5.32 4.24 -1.93
N THR A 140 -5.57 3.55 -3.06
CA THR A 140 -6.92 3.37 -3.60
C THR A 140 -7.61 2.22 -2.89
N MET A 141 -8.80 2.47 -2.37
CA MET A 141 -9.51 1.56 -1.48
C MET A 141 -10.52 0.68 -2.24
N GLU A 142 -10.85 -0.47 -1.65
CA GLU A 142 -11.89 -1.36 -2.15
C GLU A 142 -13.31 -0.82 -1.90
N LYS A 143 -14.28 -1.37 -2.61
CA LYS A 143 -15.69 -0.98 -2.47
C LYS A 143 -16.28 -1.43 -1.13
N ARG A 144 -16.18 -0.58 -0.12
CA ARG A 144 -16.82 -0.74 1.21
C ARG A 144 -17.59 0.51 1.59
N SER A 145 -18.55 0.35 2.51
CA SER A 145 -19.54 1.39 2.83
C SER A 145 -18.98 2.69 3.42
N LYS A 146 -17.75 2.68 3.92
CA LYS A 146 -17.10 3.86 4.51
C LYS A 146 -15.91 4.35 3.68
N GLU A 147 -15.46 3.58 2.71
CA GLU A 147 -14.35 3.97 1.86
C GLU A 147 -14.79 5.01 0.82
N VAL A 148 -13.92 5.99 0.56
CA VAL A 148 -14.23 7.14 -0.29
C VAL A 148 -13.33 7.18 -1.52
N VAL A 149 -12.04 6.86 -1.37
CA VAL A 149 -11.08 6.92 -2.48
C VAL A 149 -11.12 5.60 -3.26
N ILE A 150 -12.29 5.30 -3.82
CA ILE A 150 -12.57 4.04 -4.55
C ILE A 150 -12.63 4.23 -6.08
N HIS A 151 -12.58 5.47 -6.57
CA HIS A 151 -12.59 5.79 -8.00
C HIS A 151 -11.39 6.65 -8.39
N PRO A 152 -10.86 6.54 -9.62
CA PRO A 152 -9.70 7.28 -10.07
C PRO A 152 -9.93 8.81 -10.10
N GLU A 153 -11.18 9.26 -10.32
CA GLU A 153 -11.55 10.67 -10.32
C GLU A 153 -11.29 11.29 -8.94
N ILE A 154 -11.73 10.61 -7.88
CA ILE A 154 -11.57 11.06 -6.50
C ILE A 154 -10.09 11.10 -6.12
N ALA A 155 -9.33 10.06 -6.48
CA ALA A 155 -7.88 10.03 -6.28
C ALA A 155 -7.18 11.20 -7.00
N ASN A 156 -7.58 11.47 -8.25
CA ASN A 156 -7.01 12.57 -9.05
C ASN A 156 -7.36 13.96 -8.49
N GLU A 157 -8.57 14.14 -7.93
CA GLU A 157 -8.97 15.38 -7.25
C GLU A 157 -8.09 15.64 -6.03
N ILE A 158 -7.86 14.62 -5.20
CA ILE A 158 -6.99 14.73 -4.03
C ILE A 158 -5.54 15.01 -4.46
N LEU A 159 -5.03 14.31 -5.49
CA LEU A 159 -3.70 14.57 -6.04
C LEU A 159 -3.54 16.04 -6.48
N ALA A 160 -4.55 16.58 -7.15
CA ALA A 160 -4.56 17.97 -7.60
C ALA A 160 -4.63 18.96 -6.44
N ALA A 161 -5.40 18.66 -5.40
CA ALA A 161 -5.55 19.53 -4.23
C ALA A 161 -4.31 19.53 -3.33
N VAL A 162 -3.68 18.37 -3.09
CA VAL A 162 -2.42 18.26 -2.33
C VAL A 162 -1.25 18.88 -3.11
N ASN A 163 -1.20 18.67 -4.42
CA ASN A 163 -0.27 19.29 -5.39
C ASN A 163 1.20 19.29 -4.93
N MET A 164 1.70 18.14 -4.51
CA MET A 164 3.10 17.97 -4.10
C MET A 164 3.82 16.92 -4.97
N GLU A 165 5.06 17.20 -5.35
CA GLU A 165 5.85 16.32 -6.24
C GLU A 165 6.09 14.93 -5.62
N ASN A 166 6.34 14.86 -4.33
CA ASN A 166 6.57 13.61 -3.61
C ASN A 166 5.28 12.86 -3.24
N PHE A 167 4.10 13.37 -3.60
CA PHE A 167 2.80 12.75 -3.34
C PHE A 167 2.24 12.07 -4.59
N GLY A 168 1.71 10.87 -4.43
CA GLY A 168 1.10 10.07 -5.50
C GLY A 168 0.12 9.04 -4.94
N VAL A 169 -0.17 8.01 -5.73
CA VAL A 169 -1.11 6.94 -5.39
C VAL A 169 -0.34 5.62 -5.21
N THR A 170 -0.68 4.87 -4.15
CA THR A 170 -0.53 3.42 -4.12
C THR A 170 -1.76 2.84 -4.79
N PHE A 171 -1.59 2.27 -5.97
CA PHE A 171 -2.67 1.64 -6.69
C PHE A 171 -2.77 0.17 -6.29
N ASP A 172 -3.87 -0.21 -5.61
CA ASP A 172 -4.16 -1.62 -5.32
C ASP A 172 -5.03 -2.22 -6.41
N VAL A 173 -4.48 -3.25 -7.05
CA VAL A 173 -5.12 -3.95 -8.18
C VAL A 173 -6.38 -4.69 -7.74
N SER A 174 -6.34 -5.32 -6.58
CA SER A 174 -7.48 -6.09 -6.05
C SER A 174 -8.60 -5.19 -5.58
N HIS A 175 -8.28 -4.05 -4.96
CA HIS A 175 -9.25 -3.04 -4.56
C HIS A 175 -9.97 -2.46 -5.79
N ALA A 176 -9.23 -2.06 -6.80
CA ALA A 176 -9.78 -1.51 -8.04
C ALA A 176 -10.75 -2.49 -8.73
N HIS A 177 -10.44 -3.80 -8.72
CA HIS A 177 -11.30 -4.83 -9.30
C HIS A 177 -12.68 -4.94 -8.64
N THR A 178 -12.81 -4.55 -7.36
CA THR A 178 -14.12 -4.50 -6.69
C THR A 178 -15.00 -3.34 -7.15
N VAL A 179 -14.46 -2.39 -7.90
CA VAL A 179 -15.11 -1.13 -8.26
C VAL A 179 -15.42 -1.06 -9.75
N MET A 180 -14.42 -1.34 -10.59
CA MET A 180 -14.52 -1.20 -12.05
C MET A 180 -13.44 -2.01 -12.77
N ASP A 181 -13.43 -1.96 -14.10
CA ASP A 181 -12.36 -2.53 -14.91
C ASP A 181 -10.99 -1.95 -14.52
N VAL A 182 -10.08 -2.83 -14.14
CA VAL A 182 -8.76 -2.45 -13.60
C VAL A 182 -7.92 -1.68 -14.61
N VAL A 183 -7.99 -2.05 -15.89
CA VAL A 183 -7.24 -1.37 -16.97
C VAL A 183 -7.74 0.05 -17.16
N GLN A 184 -9.05 0.25 -17.11
CA GLN A 184 -9.65 1.58 -17.20
C GLN A 184 -9.24 2.43 -16.00
N PHE A 185 -9.25 1.86 -14.79
CA PHE A 185 -8.80 2.54 -13.58
C PHE A 185 -7.34 3.01 -13.72
N ILE A 186 -6.41 2.13 -14.13
CA ILE A 186 -5.00 2.46 -14.33
C ILE A 186 -4.85 3.60 -15.35
N ARG A 187 -5.57 3.53 -16.47
CA ARG A 187 -5.48 4.58 -17.52
C ARG A 187 -5.93 5.94 -17.02
N ALA A 188 -6.95 5.98 -16.17
CA ALA A 188 -7.53 7.22 -15.62
C ALA A 188 -6.67 7.85 -14.52
N LEU A 189 -5.88 7.09 -13.76
CA LEU A 189 -5.01 7.64 -12.72
C LEU A 189 -3.91 8.53 -13.32
N ARG A 190 -3.68 9.69 -12.69
CA ARG A 190 -2.66 10.65 -13.13
C ARG A 190 -1.24 10.29 -12.68
N LYS A 191 -1.10 9.74 -11.47
CA LYS A 191 0.22 9.46 -10.88
C LYS A 191 0.18 8.24 -9.97
N ILE A 192 1.03 7.26 -10.24
CA ILE A 192 1.21 6.05 -9.45
C ILE A 192 2.64 6.08 -8.89
N ASN A 193 2.77 6.05 -7.56
CA ASN A 193 4.06 5.98 -6.88
C ASN A 193 4.38 4.58 -6.36
N HIS A 194 3.35 3.75 -6.16
CA HIS A 194 3.49 2.41 -5.62
C HIS A 194 2.36 1.49 -6.09
N ILE A 195 2.55 0.18 -6.02
CA ILE A 195 1.58 -0.82 -6.45
C ILE A 195 1.46 -1.92 -5.40
N HIS A 196 0.21 -2.18 -4.97
CA HIS A 196 -0.17 -3.42 -4.33
C HIS A 196 -0.85 -4.34 -5.34
N ILE A 197 -0.53 -5.62 -5.31
CA ILE A 197 -1.06 -6.60 -6.26
C ILE A 197 -1.43 -7.90 -5.57
N SER A 198 -2.67 -8.31 -5.77
CA SER A 198 -3.21 -9.59 -5.35
C SER A 198 -4.43 -9.92 -6.21
N ASP A 199 -5.00 -11.09 -6.05
CA ASP A 199 -6.20 -11.45 -6.82
C ASP A 199 -7.48 -11.15 -6.04
N THR A 200 -8.61 -11.24 -6.73
CA THR A 200 -9.95 -11.02 -6.18
C THR A 200 -10.85 -12.16 -6.58
N LYS A 201 -11.64 -12.69 -5.65
CA LYS A 201 -12.62 -13.75 -5.92
C LYS A 201 -13.94 -13.46 -5.25
N SER A 202 -15.00 -13.34 -6.03
CA SER A 202 -16.36 -13.07 -5.54
C SER A 202 -16.40 -11.86 -4.60
N GLY A 203 -15.70 -10.77 -4.96
CA GLY A 203 -15.61 -9.54 -4.19
C GLY A 203 -14.70 -9.60 -2.95
N LYS A 204 -14.07 -10.74 -2.66
CA LYS A 204 -13.05 -10.86 -1.62
C LYS A 204 -11.70 -10.48 -2.22
N VAL A 205 -11.07 -9.44 -1.67
CA VAL A 205 -9.74 -8.98 -2.04
C VAL A 205 -8.63 -9.81 -1.38
N HIS A 206 -7.39 -9.63 -1.84
CA HIS A 206 -6.19 -10.24 -1.28
C HIS A 206 -6.22 -11.78 -1.25
N VAL A 207 -6.79 -12.39 -2.29
CA VAL A 207 -6.69 -13.83 -2.49
C VAL A 207 -5.40 -14.18 -3.22
N LEU A 208 -5.03 -15.46 -3.19
CA LEU A 208 -3.84 -15.98 -3.85
C LEU A 208 -3.90 -15.67 -5.36
N MET A 209 -2.81 -15.14 -5.89
CA MET A 209 -2.73 -14.77 -7.31
C MET A 209 -2.88 -16.00 -8.23
N GLY A 210 -3.72 -15.86 -9.23
CA GLY A 210 -4.08 -16.92 -10.18
C GLY A 210 -5.22 -17.84 -9.74
N GLU A 211 -5.78 -17.65 -8.54
CA GLU A 211 -6.98 -18.37 -8.08
C GLU A 211 -8.26 -17.52 -8.13
N GLY A 212 -8.13 -16.26 -8.56
CA GLY A 212 -9.24 -15.31 -8.64
C GLY A 212 -9.70 -15.02 -10.05
N GLU A 213 -10.18 -13.80 -10.24
CA GLU A 213 -10.94 -13.34 -11.41
C GLU A 213 -10.20 -12.28 -12.24
N ILE A 214 -9.03 -11.80 -11.76
CA ILE A 214 -8.29 -10.73 -12.42
C ILE A 214 -7.50 -11.25 -13.63
N ALA A 215 -7.72 -10.63 -14.79
CA ALA A 215 -6.94 -10.87 -16.00
C ALA A 215 -5.60 -10.11 -15.94
N PHE A 216 -4.56 -10.70 -15.34
CA PHE A 216 -3.30 -10.01 -15.07
C PHE A 216 -2.53 -9.56 -16.31
N GLY A 217 -2.59 -10.28 -17.43
CA GLY A 217 -1.88 -9.90 -18.65
C GLY A 217 -2.18 -8.46 -19.10
N PRO A 218 -3.45 -8.10 -19.40
CA PRO A 218 -3.83 -6.72 -19.72
C PRO A 218 -3.53 -5.70 -18.62
N VAL A 219 -3.68 -6.08 -17.35
CA VAL A 219 -3.38 -5.22 -16.19
C VAL A 219 -1.90 -4.85 -16.17
N LEU A 220 -1.01 -5.83 -16.27
CA LEU A 220 0.44 -5.62 -16.25
C LEU A 220 0.92 -4.83 -17.47
N GLN A 221 0.31 -5.04 -18.65
CA GLN A 221 0.59 -4.24 -19.83
C GLN A 221 0.20 -2.77 -19.63
N ALA A 222 -0.93 -2.49 -19.00
CA ALA A 222 -1.36 -1.13 -18.68
C ALA A 222 -0.45 -0.47 -17.63
N LEU A 223 -0.07 -1.21 -16.58
CA LEU A 223 0.86 -0.73 -15.55
C LEU A 223 2.22 -0.37 -16.14
N LYS A 224 2.77 -1.20 -17.02
CA LYS A 224 4.08 -0.96 -17.67
C LYS A 224 4.18 0.38 -18.40
N GLN A 225 3.06 0.97 -18.82
CA GLN A 225 3.03 2.29 -19.48
C GLN A 225 3.18 3.45 -18.48
N LYS A 226 2.99 3.20 -17.18
CA LYS A 226 2.94 4.27 -16.15
C LYS A 226 3.86 4.01 -14.96
N TYR A 227 4.36 2.79 -14.79
CA TYR A 227 5.09 2.37 -13.62
C TYR A 227 6.10 1.28 -13.95
N ASP A 228 7.30 1.36 -13.40
CA ASP A 228 8.40 0.40 -13.63
C ASP A 228 9.00 -0.18 -12.33
N GLY A 229 8.44 0.18 -11.17
CA GLY A 229 8.91 -0.22 -9.84
C GLY A 229 8.47 -1.61 -9.38
N ALA A 230 8.37 -1.76 -8.07
CA ALA A 230 7.97 -3.00 -7.41
C ALA A 230 6.46 -3.22 -7.46
N LEU A 231 6.04 -4.46 -7.72
CA LEU A 231 4.66 -4.93 -7.56
C LEU A 231 4.61 -5.73 -6.26
N VAL A 232 4.12 -5.11 -5.21
CA VAL A 232 4.09 -5.70 -3.87
C VAL A 232 2.89 -6.62 -3.74
N ILE A 233 3.17 -7.92 -3.61
CA ILE A 233 2.14 -8.91 -3.31
C ILE A 233 1.67 -8.68 -1.88
N GLU A 234 0.36 -8.44 -1.73
CA GLU A 234 -0.28 -8.20 -0.45
C GLU A 234 -1.38 -9.22 -0.16
N GLY A 235 -1.53 -9.56 1.11
CA GLY A 235 -2.55 -10.47 1.60
C GLY A 235 -2.07 -11.23 2.82
N TRP A 236 -2.94 -12.09 3.33
CA TRP A 236 -2.59 -12.94 4.46
C TRP A 236 -3.45 -14.21 4.48
N ASN A 237 -2.79 -15.35 4.56
CA ASN A 237 -3.43 -16.65 4.76
C ASN A 237 -2.85 -17.32 6.02
N PRO A 238 -3.50 -17.21 7.18
CA PRO A 238 -2.97 -17.74 8.44
C PRO A 238 -2.79 -19.26 8.46
N LYS A 239 -3.36 -19.99 7.51
CA LYS A 239 -3.24 -21.43 7.40
C LYS A 239 -2.03 -21.89 6.58
N ASP A 240 -1.55 -21.03 5.66
CA ASP A 240 -0.43 -21.35 4.76
C ASP A 240 0.20 -20.04 4.24
N GLU A 241 0.93 -19.33 5.09
CA GLU A 241 1.62 -18.09 4.74
C GLU A 241 2.69 -18.34 3.67
N MET A 242 3.52 -19.37 3.86
CA MET A 242 4.60 -19.69 2.92
C MET A 242 4.07 -20.12 1.55
N GLY A 243 3.06 -20.99 1.51
CA GLY A 243 2.45 -21.42 0.25
C GLY A 243 1.80 -20.27 -0.50
N MET A 244 1.15 -19.34 0.20
CA MET A 244 0.59 -18.14 -0.44
C MET A 244 1.67 -17.29 -1.11
N VAL A 245 2.79 -17.05 -0.43
CA VAL A 245 3.90 -16.25 -0.96
C VAL A 245 4.56 -16.94 -2.14
N GLN A 246 4.92 -18.21 -2.01
CA GLN A 246 5.62 -18.95 -3.06
C GLN A 246 4.79 -19.03 -4.34
N LYS A 247 3.52 -19.38 -4.23
CA LYS A 247 2.61 -19.50 -5.40
C LYS A 247 2.34 -18.14 -6.03
N SER A 248 2.02 -17.10 -5.24
CA SER A 248 1.78 -15.76 -5.78
C SER A 248 3.03 -15.18 -6.45
N THR A 249 4.20 -15.34 -5.85
CA THR A 249 5.46 -14.85 -6.41
C THR A 249 5.82 -15.59 -7.71
N ALA A 250 5.66 -16.92 -7.76
CA ALA A 250 5.89 -17.69 -8.96
C ALA A 250 4.94 -17.31 -10.09
N PHE A 251 3.65 -17.15 -9.78
CA PHE A 251 2.64 -16.68 -10.73
C PHE A 251 2.99 -15.31 -11.31
N LEU A 252 3.26 -14.32 -10.43
CA LEU A 252 3.59 -12.96 -10.87
C LEU A 252 4.85 -12.91 -11.73
N ARG A 253 5.89 -13.66 -11.36
CA ARG A 253 7.13 -13.76 -12.17
C ARG A 253 6.87 -14.35 -13.55
N ALA A 254 6.05 -15.39 -13.65
CA ALA A 254 5.67 -15.98 -14.93
C ALA A 254 4.91 -14.97 -15.81
N GLN A 255 3.97 -14.20 -15.23
CA GLN A 255 3.26 -13.14 -15.94
C GLN A 255 4.20 -12.02 -16.42
N LEU A 256 5.16 -11.60 -15.58
CA LEU A 256 6.13 -10.56 -15.95
C LEU A 256 7.09 -11.01 -17.05
N ALA A 257 7.47 -12.29 -17.08
CA ALA A 257 8.32 -12.85 -18.11
C ALA A 257 7.65 -12.93 -19.49
N SER A 258 6.30 -12.86 -19.54
CA SER A 258 5.51 -12.89 -20.78
C SER A 258 5.17 -11.48 -21.33
N LEU A 259 5.62 -10.38 -20.68
CA LEU A 259 5.43 -8.98 -21.10
C LEU A 259 6.53 -8.50 -22.06
#